data_9b620e44c7c31c55e6f9c93b328007f0
#
_entry.id   9b620e44c7c31c55e6f9c93b328007f0
#
_cell.length_a   1.000
_cell.length_b   1.000
_cell.length_c   1.000
_cell.angle_alpha   90.00
_cell.angle_beta   90.00
_cell.angle_gamma   90.00
#
_symmetry.space_group_name_H-M   'P 1'
#
loop_
_entity.id
_entity.type
_entity.pdbx_description
1 polymer ?
#
loop_
_entity_poly.entity_id
_entity_poly.type
_entity_poly.pdbx_seq_one_letter_code
_entity_poly.pdbx_strand_id
1 'polypeptide(L)'
;MVRRALTLLLLGPLLAHAQVALPESRGRLLYDNHCIACHTTQMHWRDRKLVNDWASLKVQVRRWQGAAQLNWSEDDIDDVARFLNDAYYRLPAGKVAWLGPR
;
A
#
# COMPACT_ATOMS: atom_id res chain seq x y z
N MET A 1 36.67 -4.50 -60.20
CA MET A 1 35.34 -4.05 -59.74
C MET A 1 35.15 -4.52 -58.31
N VAL A 2 35.24 -3.59 -57.36
CA VAL A 2 35.07 -3.89 -55.93
C VAL A 2 33.61 -3.68 -55.61
N ARG A 3 32.86 -4.76 -55.35
CA ARG A 3 31.50 -4.66 -54.83
C ARG A 3 31.60 -4.38 -53.35
N ARG A 4 31.35 -3.15 -52.97
CA ARG A 4 31.16 -2.78 -51.57
C ARG A 4 29.79 -3.29 -51.10
N ALA A 5 29.80 -4.36 -50.34
CA ALA A 5 28.60 -4.80 -49.62
C ALA A 5 28.33 -3.80 -48.52
N LEU A 6 27.26 -3.03 -48.68
CA LEU A 6 26.75 -2.14 -47.63
C LEU A 6 26.01 -3.01 -46.63
N THR A 7 26.67 -3.34 -45.54
CA THR A 7 26.01 -4.04 -44.43
C THR A 7 25.17 -2.99 -43.70
N LEU A 8 23.87 -2.97 -43.96
CA LEU A 8 22.91 -2.20 -43.17
C LEU A 8 22.79 -2.86 -41.79
N LEU A 9 23.44 -2.30 -40.77
CA LEU A 9 23.15 -2.62 -39.40
C LEU A 9 21.78 -2.02 -39.09
N LEU A 10 20.75 -2.86 -39.04
CA LEU A 10 19.46 -2.53 -38.49
C LEU A 10 19.61 -2.51 -36.96
N LEU A 11 19.98 -1.36 -36.43
CA LEU A 11 19.76 -1.06 -35.02
C LEU A 11 18.26 -0.90 -34.83
N GLY A 12 17.57 -1.98 -34.47
CA GLY A 12 16.20 -1.91 -34.02
C GLY A 12 16.13 -1.09 -32.73
N PRO A 13 15.07 -0.27 -32.53
CA PRO A 13 14.89 0.43 -31.26
C PRO A 13 14.79 -0.61 -30.16
N LEU A 14 15.73 -0.60 -29.25
CA LEU A 14 15.60 -1.24 -27.95
C LEU A 14 14.49 -0.46 -27.22
N LEU A 15 13.26 -0.97 -27.33
CA LEU A 15 12.17 -0.55 -26.46
C LEU A 15 12.54 -1.04 -25.07
N ALA A 16 13.21 -0.18 -24.31
CA ALA A 16 13.33 -0.38 -22.89
C ALA A 16 11.92 -0.30 -22.31
N HIS A 17 11.33 -1.47 -22.06
CA HIS A 17 10.13 -1.54 -21.25
C HIS A 17 10.52 -1.16 -19.83
N ALA A 18 10.38 0.12 -19.50
CA ALA A 18 10.36 0.55 -18.13
C ALA A 18 9.16 -0.14 -17.50
N GLN A 19 9.40 -1.18 -16.73
CA GLN A 19 8.37 -1.72 -15.85
C GLN A 19 8.06 -0.64 -14.85
N VAL A 20 6.96 0.08 -15.09
CA VAL A 20 6.38 0.97 -14.09
C VAL A 20 5.83 0.04 -13.01
N ALA A 21 6.61 -0.17 -11.95
CA ALA A 21 6.09 -0.79 -10.74
C ALA A 21 4.87 0.04 -10.31
N LEU A 22 3.72 -0.63 -10.10
CA LEU A 22 2.56 0.02 -9.52
C LEU A 22 3.01 0.69 -8.21
N PRO A 23 2.73 2.00 -8.03
CA PRO A 23 3.11 2.67 -6.81
C PRO A 23 2.46 1.93 -5.64
N GLU A 24 3.24 1.60 -4.64
CA GLU A 24 2.70 1.08 -3.40
C GLU A 24 1.72 2.10 -2.81
N SER A 25 0.64 1.61 -2.20
CA SER A 25 -0.30 2.51 -1.56
C SER A 25 0.40 3.32 -0.47
N ARG A 26 -0.01 4.57 -0.32
CA ARG A 26 0.53 5.44 0.72
C ARG A 26 0.35 4.84 2.12
N GLY A 27 -0.80 4.20 2.36
CA GLY A 27 -1.08 3.52 3.62
C GLY A 27 -0.11 2.39 3.91
N ARG A 28 0.28 1.61 2.89
CA ARG A 28 1.29 0.57 3.03
C ARG A 28 2.65 1.15 3.39
N LEU A 29 3.07 2.21 2.71
CA LEU A 29 4.35 2.86 3.01
C LEU A 29 4.41 3.41 4.42
N LEU A 30 3.34 4.05 4.89
CA LEU A 30 3.24 4.56 6.25
C LEU A 30 3.29 3.41 7.28
N TYR A 31 2.58 2.33 7.02
CA TYR A 31 2.58 1.16 7.88
C TYR A 31 3.96 0.49 7.94
N ASP A 32 4.57 0.23 6.79
CA ASP A 32 5.87 -0.44 6.71
C ASP A 32 6.98 0.39 7.37
N ASN A 33 6.93 1.71 7.23
CA ASN A 33 7.95 2.59 7.79
C ASN A 33 7.83 2.79 9.31
N HIS A 34 6.63 2.69 9.86
CA HIS A 34 6.37 3.12 11.25
C HIS A 34 5.82 2.03 12.17
N CYS A 35 5.25 0.97 11.64
CA CYS A 35 4.51 -0.01 12.44
C CYS A 35 5.11 -1.41 12.38
N ILE A 36 5.62 -1.84 11.24
CA ILE A 36 6.02 -3.24 11.03
C ILE A 36 7.18 -3.68 11.92
N ALA A 37 8.03 -2.77 12.35
CA ALA A 37 9.14 -3.08 13.26
C ALA A 37 8.67 -3.67 14.60
N CYS A 38 7.46 -3.28 15.04
CA CYS A 38 6.85 -3.72 16.29
C CYS A 38 5.64 -4.64 16.07
N HIS A 39 5.07 -4.66 14.87
CA HIS A 39 3.86 -5.39 14.54
C HIS A 39 4.13 -6.47 13.51
N THR A 40 3.73 -7.68 13.84
CA THR A 40 3.72 -8.83 12.93
C THR A 40 2.28 -9.15 12.53
N THR A 41 2.09 -10.05 11.56
CA THR A 41 0.75 -10.53 11.18
C THR A 41 -0.05 -11.04 12.38
N GLN A 42 0.60 -11.64 13.38
CA GLN A 42 -0.07 -12.11 14.60
C GLN A 42 -0.73 -11.01 15.41
N MET A 43 -0.18 -9.81 15.40
CA MET A 43 -0.81 -8.66 16.08
C MET A 43 -2.19 -8.36 15.50
N HIS A 44 -2.33 -8.42 14.18
CA HIS A 44 -3.61 -8.21 13.52
C HIS A 44 -4.62 -9.32 13.82
N TRP A 45 -4.17 -10.54 14.05
CA TRP A 45 -5.07 -11.63 14.49
C TRP A 45 -5.62 -11.38 15.89
N ARG A 46 -4.81 -10.86 16.80
CA ARG A 46 -5.25 -10.48 18.13
C ARG A 46 -6.23 -9.30 18.07
N ASP A 47 -5.93 -8.31 17.26
CA ASP A 47 -6.73 -7.10 17.12
C ASP A 47 -8.06 -7.35 16.38
N ARG A 48 -8.23 -8.47 15.70
CA ARG A 48 -9.51 -8.85 15.07
C ARG A 48 -10.68 -8.87 16.04
N LYS A 49 -10.43 -9.12 17.32
CA LYS A 49 -11.47 -9.07 18.37
C LYS A 49 -11.93 -7.65 18.66
N LEU A 50 -11.08 -6.67 18.39
CA LEU A 50 -11.34 -5.26 18.62
C LEU A 50 -11.84 -4.55 17.36
N VAL A 51 -11.55 -5.11 16.20
CA VAL A 51 -11.93 -4.56 14.90
C VAL A 51 -13.08 -5.38 14.32
N ASN A 52 -14.25 -4.76 14.25
CA ASN A 52 -15.45 -5.37 13.68
C ASN A 52 -16.10 -4.53 12.58
N ASP A 53 -15.68 -3.29 12.44
CA ASP A 53 -16.12 -2.36 11.40
C ASP A 53 -15.02 -1.34 11.10
N TRP A 54 -15.29 -0.45 10.16
CA TRP A 54 -14.33 0.57 9.78
C TRP A 54 -14.01 1.54 10.91
N ALA A 55 -15.01 1.98 11.65
CA ALA A 55 -14.81 2.92 12.74
C ALA A 55 -13.87 2.34 13.81
N SER A 56 -14.07 1.07 14.18
CA SER A 56 -13.21 0.39 15.15
C SER A 56 -11.79 0.14 14.59
N LEU A 57 -11.64 -0.11 13.30
CA LEU A 57 -10.31 -0.19 12.67
C LEU A 57 -9.57 1.14 12.77
N LYS A 58 -10.23 2.25 12.45
CA LYS A 58 -9.64 3.59 12.59
C LYS A 58 -9.27 3.92 14.04
N VAL A 59 -10.09 3.52 14.98
CA VAL A 59 -9.78 3.69 16.42
C VAL A 59 -8.45 3.00 16.75
N GLN A 60 -8.24 1.79 16.28
CA GLN A 60 -6.99 1.09 16.53
C GLN A 60 -5.80 1.76 15.84
N VAL A 61 -5.95 2.23 14.61
CA VAL A 61 -4.89 2.97 13.92
C VAL A 61 -4.53 4.25 14.67
N ARG A 62 -5.52 5.02 15.14
CA ARG A 62 -5.28 6.21 15.96
C ARG A 62 -4.57 5.88 17.26
N ARG A 63 -4.95 4.81 17.91
CA ARG A 63 -4.34 4.37 19.17
C ARG A 63 -2.84 4.07 18.96
N TRP A 64 -2.50 3.32 17.95
CA TRP A 64 -1.11 2.91 17.71
C TRP A 64 -0.26 4.07 17.20
N GLN A 65 -0.77 4.91 16.30
CA GLN A 65 -0.03 6.09 15.86
C GLN A 65 0.18 7.09 17.01
N GLY A 66 -0.78 7.21 17.92
CA GLY A 66 -0.62 8.05 19.12
C GLY A 66 0.43 7.50 20.06
N ALA A 67 0.43 6.18 20.31
CA ALA A 67 1.45 5.53 21.14
C ALA A 67 2.86 5.66 20.55
N ALA A 68 3.00 5.62 19.22
CA ALA A 68 4.25 5.81 18.50
C ALA A 68 4.60 7.30 18.26
N GLN A 69 3.73 8.22 18.64
CA GLN A 69 3.90 9.68 18.49
C GLN A 69 4.15 10.11 17.03
N LEU A 70 3.43 9.54 16.09
CA LEU A 70 3.62 9.80 14.66
C LEU A 70 2.96 11.08 14.18
N ASN A 71 2.00 11.59 14.94
CA ASN A 71 1.25 12.81 14.61
C ASN A 71 0.58 12.77 13.22
N TRP A 72 -0.03 11.64 12.89
CA TRP A 72 -0.69 11.43 11.60
C TRP A 72 -1.95 12.29 11.47
N SER A 73 -2.19 12.78 10.25
CA SER A 73 -3.46 13.40 9.88
C SER A 73 -4.57 12.34 9.77
N GLU A 74 -5.84 12.80 9.71
CA GLU A 74 -6.97 11.89 9.43
C GLU A 74 -6.81 11.18 8.08
N ASP A 75 -6.26 11.84 7.08
CA ASP A 75 -5.97 11.23 5.78
C ASP A 75 -4.93 10.12 5.90
N ASP A 76 -3.91 10.31 6.69
CA ASP A 76 -2.91 9.27 6.97
C ASP A 76 -3.55 8.07 7.66
N ILE A 77 -4.39 8.31 8.65
CA ILE A 77 -5.12 7.27 9.38
C ILE A 77 -6.03 6.50 8.43
N ASP A 78 -6.76 7.18 7.57
CA ASP A 78 -7.63 6.56 6.58
C ASP A 78 -6.83 5.71 5.58
N ASP A 79 -5.71 6.20 5.10
CA ASP A 79 -4.86 5.49 4.15
C ASP A 79 -4.28 4.21 4.77
N VAL A 80 -3.80 4.28 6.00
CA VAL A 80 -3.31 3.10 6.73
C VAL A 80 -4.44 2.12 7.01
N ALA A 81 -5.59 2.60 7.46
CA ALA A 81 -6.74 1.74 7.71
C ALA A 81 -7.21 1.01 6.45
N ARG A 82 -7.21 1.67 5.29
CA ARG A 82 -7.51 1.01 4.00
C ARG A 82 -6.54 -0.10 3.68
N PHE A 83 -5.26 0.19 3.82
CA PHE A 83 -4.22 -0.82 3.61
C PHE A 83 -4.41 -2.02 4.53
N LEU A 84 -4.62 -1.79 5.82
CA LEU A 84 -4.82 -2.86 6.79
C LEU A 84 -6.10 -3.66 6.51
N ASN A 85 -7.17 -2.99 6.09
CA ASN A 85 -8.39 -3.69 5.71
C ASN A 85 -8.18 -4.61 4.51
N ASP A 86 -7.48 -4.14 3.49
CA ASP A 86 -7.22 -4.92 2.29
C ASP A 86 -6.27 -6.10 2.57
N ALA A 87 -5.31 -5.92 3.44
CA ALA A 87 -4.28 -6.91 3.73
C ALA A 87 -4.72 -7.94 4.78
N TYR A 88 -5.43 -7.53 5.82
CA TYR A 88 -5.65 -8.34 7.02
C TYR A 88 -7.11 -8.48 7.44
N TYR A 89 -7.84 -7.37 7.58
CA TYR A 89 -9.16 -7.40 8.21
C TYR A 89 -10.27 -7.78 7.25
N ARG A 90 -10.22 -7.36 6.00
CA ARG A 90 -11.17 -7.70 4.93
C ARG A 90 -12.62 -7.55 5.36
N LEU A 91 -12.94 -6.41 5.93
CA LEU A 91 -14.30 -6.10 6.36
C LEU A 91 -15.27 -6.15 5.18
N PRO A 92 -16.49 -6.66 5.37
CA PRO A 92 -17.50 -6.67 4.32
C PRO A 92 -17.77 -5.27 3.75
N ALA A 93 -18.10 -5.19 2.46
CA ALA A 93 -18.33 -3.92 1.76
C ALA A 93 -19.32 -3.00 2.47
N GLY A 94 -20.38 -3.55 3.07
CA GLY A 94 -21.36 -2.77 3.86
C GLY A 94 -20.77 -2.11 5.11
N LYS A 95 -19.64 -2.60 5.62
CA LYS A 95 -18.94 -2.01 6.78
C LYS A 95 -17.88 -0.99 6.39
N VAL A 96 -17.61 -0.83 5.10
CA VAL A 96 -16.63 0.11 4.54
C VAL A 96 -17.21 0.97 3.43
N ALA A 97 -18.54 1.00 3.28
CA ALA A 97 -19.22 1.66 2.18
C ALA A 97 -18.92 3.17 2.08
N TRP A 98 -18.56 3.78 3.19
CA TRP A 98 -18.19 5.20 3.25
C TRP A 98 -16.74 5.46 2.81
N LEU A 99 -15.95 4.41 2.49
CA LEU A 99 -14.66 4.54 1.83
C LEU A 99 -14.86 4.93 0.36
N GLY A 100 -15.61 5.98 0.09
CA GLY A 100 -15.80 6.46 -1.26
C GLY A 100 -14.47 6.76 -1.97
N PRO A 101 -14.51 6.91 -3.30
CA PRO A 101 -13.32 7.27 -4.06
C PRO A 101 -12.78 8.62 -3.58
N ARG A 102 -11.49 8.68 -3.41
CA ARG A 102 -10.78 9.94 -3.21
C ARG A 102 -10.47 10.59 -4.54
#